data_f979639a2f0fc6a8320f54d5b63beeb9
#
_entry.id   f979639a2f0fc6a8320f54d5b63beeb9
#
_cell.length_a   1.000
_cell.length_b   1.000
_cell.length_c   1.000
_cell.angle_alpha   90.00
_cell.angle_beta   90.00
_cell.angle_gamma   90.00
#
_symmetry.space_group_name_H-M   'P 1'
#
loop_
_entity.id
_entity.type
_entity.pdbx_description
1 polymer ?
#
loop_
_entity_poly.entity_id
_entity_poly.type
_entity_poly.pdbx_seq_one_letter_code
_entity_poly.pdbx_strand_id
1 'polypeptide(L)'
;MMMRKRTNRCRNTVWDISVISRNKNGETLCGDQCALEWDDNDATVILSDGLGSGVKANILSTLTTTMLTTMLKGNVPIDECVTTVAETLPMCKERKLAYATFTILQTAGTRARLIQYDNPNAVFVHNGAIGKYNYSVNFIQEKELHESYLHFDVGDMLLQRRRVGGRARRDDGRRLGAAGH
;
A
#
# COMPACT_ATOMS: atom_id res chain seq x y z
N MET A 1 10.63 13.91 -11.89
CA MET A 1 9.66 12.82 -12.07
C MET A 1 10.46 11.57 -12.36
N MET A 2 10.52 10.65 -11.42
CA MET A 2 11.23 9.39 -11.63
C MET A 2 10.20 8.31 -11.94
N MET A 3 10.28 7.72 -13.11
CA MET A 3 9.40 6.63 -13.54
C MET A 3 10.23 5.34 -13.56
N ARG A 4 9.81 4.35 -12.77
CA ARG A 4 10.40 3.00 -12.85
C ARG A 4 9.35 2.07 -13.44
N LYS A 5 9.67 1.49 -14.59
CA LYS A 5 8.86 0.45 -15.23
C LYS A 5 9.65 -0.85 -15.23
N ARG A 6 9.05 -1.93 -14.74
CA ARG A 6 9.57 -3.28 -14.92
C ARG A 6 8.46 -4.21 -15.35
N THR A 7 8.74 -5.02 -16.34
CA THR A 7 7.84 -6.05 -16.86
C THR A 7 8.52 -7.40 -16.68
N ASN A 8 7.84 -8.36 -16.08
CA ASN A 8 8.31 -9.73 -16.02
C ASN A 8 7.28 -10.65 -16.66
N ARG A 9 7.77 -11.67 -17.41
CA ARG A 9 6.93 -12.69 -18.05
C ARG A 9 7.07 -14.00 -17.31
N CYS A 10 6.01 -14.41 -16.68
CA CYS A 10 5.83 -15.78 -16.22
C CYS A 10 5.19 -16.63 -17.31
N ARG A 11 5.26 -17.96 -17.23
CA ARG A 11 4.81 -18.91 -18.27
C ARG A 11 3.42 -18.63 -18.84
N ASN A 12 2.52 -17.96 -18.08
CA ASN A 12 1.17 -17.57 -18.55
C ASN A 12 0.67 -16.23 -18.00
N THR A 13 1.46 -15.49 -17.23
CA THR A 13 1.04 -14.22 -16.63
C THR A 13 2.13 -13.17 -16.85
N VAL A 14 1.72 -11.98 -17.27
CA VAL A 14 2.62 -10.83 -17.44
C VAL A 14 2.17 -9.74 -16.49
N TRP A 15 3.02 -9.38 -15.54
CA TRP A 15 2.82 -8.23 -14.67
C TRP A 15 3.57 -7.02 -15.22
N ASP A 16 2.87 -5.92 -15.43
CA ASP A 16 3.47 -4.62 -15.74
C ASP A 16 3.32 -3.71 -14.51
N ILE A 17 4.43 -3.39 -13.86
CA ILE A 17 4.44 -2.60 -12.63
C ILE A 17 5.12 -1.28 -12.90
N SER A 18 4.38 -0.19 -12.71
CA SER A 18 4.86 1.18 -12.90
C SER A 18 4.76 1.97 -11.61
N VAL A 19 5.81 2.69 -11.25
CA VAL A 19 5.85 3.55 -10.08
C VAL A 19 6.11 4.99 -10.52
N ILE A 20 5.23 5.91 -10.12
CA ILE A 20 5.39 7.34 -10.36
C ILE A 20 5.59 8.03 -9.01
N SER A 21 6.71 8.71 -8.86
CA SER A 21 7.03 9.48 -7.66
C SER A 21 7.27 10.94 -8.03
N ARG A 22 6.79 11.84 -7.19
CA ARG A 22 6.96 13.28 -7.36
C ARG A 22 7.31 13.95 -6.05
N ASN A 23 8.38 14.72 -6.05
CA ASN A 23 8.73 15.55 -4.89
C ASN A 23 7.66 16.63 -4.66
N LYS A 24 7.40 16.93 -3.41
CA LYS A 24 6.62 18.11 -3.05
C LYS A 24 7.41 19.38 -3.44
N ASN A 25 6.69 20.45 -3.82
CA ASN A 25 7.34 21.71 -4.18
C ASN A 25 8.22 22.20 -3.03
N GLY A 26 9.48 22.51 -3.36
CA GLY A 26 10.50 22.94 -2.40
C GLY A 26 11.24 21.80 -1.69
N GLU A 27 10.87 20.54 -1.90
CA GLU A 27 11.54 19.40 -1.30
C GLU A 27 12.48 18.71 -2.29
N THR A 28 13.66 18.35 -1.83
CA THR A 28 14.67 17.64 -2.65
C THR A 28 14.45 16.14 -2.68
N LEU A 29 13.79 15.57 -1.66
CA LEU A 29 13.51 14.15 -1.54
C LEU A 29 12.00 13.88 -1.49
N CYS A 30 11.60 12.76 -2.09
CA CYS A 30 10.24 12.25 -1.96
C CYS A 30 10.08 11.55 -0.60
N GLY A 31 8.98 11.82 0.08
CA GLY A 31 8.61 11.13 1.33
C GLY A 31 8.14 9.69 1.12
N ASP A 32 7.89 9.32 -0.13
CA ASP A 32 7.42 7.99 -0.49
C ASP A 32 8.57 7.14 -1.01
N GLN A 33 8.57 5.86 -0.66
CA GLN A 33 9.50 4.86 -1.19
C GLN A 33 8.75 3.64 -1.72
N CYS A 34 9.30 3.06 -2.78
CA CYS A 34 8.79 1.83 -3.35
C CYS A 34 9.94 0.85 -3.52
N ALA A 35 9.77 -0.36 -2.99
CA ALA A 35 10.62 -1.50 -3.28
C ALA A 35 9.87 -2.48 -4.18
N LEU A 36 10.58 -3.08 -5.12
CA LEU A 36 10.04 -4.04 -6.07
C LEU A 36 11.03 -5.21 -6.16
N GLU A 37 10.58 -6.36 -5.71
CA GLU A 37 11.33 -7.61 -5.75
C GLU A 37 10.63 -8.58 -6.70
N TRP A 38 11.43 -9.29 -7.46
CA TRP A 38 10.96 -10.33 -8.36
C TRP A 38 11.57 -11.67 -7.94
N ASP A 39 10.71 -12.66 -7.84
CA ASP A 39 11.08 -14.06 -7.80
C ASP A 39 10.49 -14.71 -9.06
N ASP A 40 11.15 -15.64 -9.70
CA ASP A 40 10.93 -16.21 -11.04
C ASP A 40 9.57 -15.93 -11.71
N ASN A 41 8.47 -16.01 -10.98
CA ASN A 41 7.11 -15.89 -11.46
C ASN A 41 6.28 -14.85 -10.70
N ASP A 42 6.77 -14.37 -9.58
CA ASP A 42 6.02 -13.59 -8.62
C ASP A 42 6.71 -12.27 -8.32
N ALA A 43 5.94 -11.29 -7.94
CA ALA A 43 6.44 -9.98 -7.55
C ALA A 43 5.98 -9.64 -6.13
N THR A 44 6.87 -9.03 -5.37
CA THR A 44 6.53 -8.35 -4.14
C THR A 44 6.77 -6.86 -4.33
N VAL A 45 5.70 -6.08 -4.22
CA VAL A 45 5.74 -4.62 -4.30
C VAL A 45 5.45 -4.06 -2.92
N ILE A 46 6.32 -3.20 -2.44
CA ILE A 46 6.16 -2.51 -1.15
C ILE A 46 6.17 -1.02 -1.41
N LEU A 47 5.08 -0.35 -1.08
CA LEU A 47 4.97 1.10 -1.12
C LEU A 47 4.85 1.62 0.31
N SER A 48 5.68 2.59 0.68
CA SER A 48 5.58 3.27 1.98
C SER A 48 5.55 4.78 1.82
N ASP A 49 4.69 5.44 2.61
CA ASP A 49 4.58 6.90 2.72
C ASP A 49 5.02 7.31 4.14
N GLY A 50 6.11 8.06 4.23
CA GLY A 50 6.61 8.61 5.49
C GLY A 50 5.84 9.85 5.92
N LEU A 51 5.49 9.93 7.20
CA LEU A 51 4.77 11.08 7.75
C LEU A 51 5.59 12.36 7.63
N GLY A 52 5.01 13.37 7.02
CA GLY A 52 5.63 14.68 6.85
C GLY A 52 6.07 14.95 5.42
N SER A 53 7.24 15.53 5.25
CA SER A 53 7.83 15.81 3.93
C SER A 53 9.35 15.87 4.01
N GLY A 54 9.99 15.83 2.85
CA GLY A 54 11.43 15.97 2.72
C GLY A 54 12.22 14.83 3.35
N VAL A 55 13.39 15.15 3.89
CA VAL A 55 14.36 14.16 4.39
C VAL A 55 13.78 13.25 5.47
N LYS A 56 13.01 13.80 6.43
CA LYS A 56 12.46 13.02 7.54
C LYS A 56 11.46 11.96 7.06
N ALA A 57 10.54 12.35 6.19
CA ALA A 57 9.58 11.43 5.62
C ALA A 57 10.28 10.37 4.75
N ASN A 58 11.28 10.78 3.98
CA ASN A 58 12.09 9.88 3.17
C ASN A 58 12.81 8.82 4.00
N ILE A 59 13.41 9.21 5.14
CA ILE A 59 14.08 8.26 6.05
C ILE A 59 13.07 7.24 6.59
N LEU A 60 11.90 7.68 7.03
CA LEU A 60 10.87 6.79 7.58
C LEU A 60 10.36 5.79 6.54
N SER A 61 10.03 6.26 5.34
CA SER A 61 9.56 5.37 4.27
C SER A 61 10.66 4.43 3.79
N THR A 62 11.92 4.89 3.72
CA THR A 62 13.07 4.04 3.37
C THR A 62 13.30 2.95 4.42
N LEU A 63 13.26 3.32 5.70
CA LEU A 63 13.40 2.34 6.79
C LEU A 63 12.29 1.28 6.70
N THR A 64 11.05 1.71 6.55
CA THR A 64 9.89 0.81 6.43
C THR A 64 10.04 -0.17 5.26
N THR A 65 10.34 0.33 4.06
CA THR A 65 10.51 -0.53 2.88
C THR A 65 11.70 -1.47 3.04
N THR A 66 12.81 -1.02 3.63
CA THR A 66 14.00 -1.84 3.86
C THR A 66 13.73 -2.97 4.85
N MET A 67 13.06 -2.67 5.97
CA MET A 67 12.69 -3.68 6.99
C MET A 67 11.79 -4.75 6.36
N LEU A 68 10.69 -4.33 5.73
CA LEU A 68 9.75 -5.27 5.08
C LEU A 68 10.44 -6.12 4.01
N THR A 69 11.24 -5.51 3.14
CA THR A 69 11.96 -6.23 2.08
C THR A 69 12.93 -7.25 2.67
N THR A 70 13.68 -6.87 3.70
CA THR A 70 14.69 -7.75 4.32
C THR A 70 14.04 -8.95 4.99
N MET A 71 12.97 -8.73 5.74
CA MET A 71 12.26 -9.81 6.43
C MET A 71 11.59 -10.75 5.44
N LEU A 72 10.91 -10.22 4.41
CA LEU A 72 10.26 -11.04 3.38
C LEU A 72 11.27 -11.87 2.58
N LYS A 73 12.45 -11.31 2.25
CA LYS A 73 13.56 -12.07 1.66
C LYS A 73 14.13 -13.15 2.57
N GLY A 74 14.06 -12.92 3.87
CA GLY A 74 14.41 -13.91 4.89
C GLY A 74 13.34 -14.98 5.12
N ASN A 75 12.29 -15.02 4.31
CA ASN A 75 11.14 -15.92 4.44
C ASN A 75 10.39 -15.76 5.78
N VAL A 76 10.47 -14.60 6.40
CA VAL A 76 9.64 -14.28 7.57
C VAL A 76 8.18 -14.19 7.11
N PRO A 77 7.23 -14.82 7.81
CA PRO A 77 5.81 -14.73 7.49
C PRO A 77 5.35 -13.28 7.39
N ILE A 78 4.56 -12.96 6.37
CA ILE A 78 4.15 -11.57 6.08
C ILE A 78 3.41 -10.92 7.26
N ASP A 79 2.64 -11.70 8.01
CA ASP A 79 1.90 -11.20 9.18
C ASP A 79 2.85 -10.80 10.30
N GLU A 80 3.94 -11.55 10.51
CA GLU A 80 5.01 -11.21 11.44
C GLU A 80 5.78 -9.97 10.98
N CYS A 81 6.08 -9.87 9.67
CA CYS A 81 6.71 -8.68 9.09
C CYS A 81 5.88 -7.42 9.35
N VAL A 82 4.57 -7.49 9.09
CA VAL A 82 3.65 -6.37 9.27
C VAL A 82 3.56 -5.95 10.73
N THR A 83 3.41 -6.92 11.64
CA THR A 83 3.35 -6.67 13.08
C THR A 83 4.64 -6.05 13.59
N THR A 84 5.78 -6.64 13.22
CA THR A 84 7.11 -6.14 13.65
C THR A 84 7.35 -4.71 13.20
N VAL A 85 7.05 -4.39 11.94
CA VAL A 85 7.22 -3.04 11.42
C VAL A 85 6.27 -2.06 12.09
N ALA A 86 4.99 -2.43 12.22
CA ALA A 86 3.99 -1.57 12.86
C ALA A 86 4.35 -1.26 14.33
N GLU A 87 4.90 -2.23 15.05
CA GLU A 87 5.32 -2.06 16.45
C GLU A 87 6.65 -1.31 16.59
N THR A 88 7.53 -1.42 15.61
CA THR A 88 8.84 -0.75 15.61
C THR A 88 8.72 0.73 15.23
N LEU A 89 7.80 1.06 14.33
CA LEU A 89 7.62 2.44 13.88
C LEU A 89 6.96 3.27 15.00
N PRO A 90 7.58 4.40 15.39
CA PRO A 90 6.99 5.24 16.41
C PRO A 90 5.65 5.85 15.95
N MET A 91 4.74 6.03 16.90
CA MET A 91 3.47 6.73 16.68
C MET A 91 3.62 8.22 16.98
N CYS A 92 3.11 9.07 16.08
CA CYS A 92 3.01 10.50 16.37
C CYS A 92 1.87 10.76 17.36
N LYS A 93 2.21 10.97 18.62
CA LYS A 93 1.24 11.19 19.72
C LYS A 93 0.32 12.38 19.47
N GLU A 94 0.85 13.45 18.87
CA GLU A 94 0.10 14.68 18.59
C GLU A 94 -0.96 14.51 17.48
N ARG A 95 -0.64 13.72 16.46
CA ARG A 95 -1.51 13.54 15.30
C ARG A 95 -2.25 12.21 15.29
N LYS A 96 -1.94 11.30 16.22
CA LYS A 96 -2.47 9.92 16.26
C LYS A 96 -2.32 9.19 14.91
N LEU A 97 -1.22 9.45 14.21
CA LEU A 97 -0.91 8.85 12.91
C LEU A 97 0.35 7.99 13.05
N ALA A 98 0.40 6.88 12.33
CA ALA A 98 1.64 6.13 12.17
C ALA A 98 2.70 7.01 11.49
N TYR A 99 3.96 6.88 11.88
CA TYR A 99 5.05 7.62 11.24
C TYR A 99 5.33 7.17 9.81
N ALA A 100 4.92 5.98 9.44
CA ALA A 100 4.85 5.54 8.06
C ALA A 100 3.63 4.64 7.86
N THR A 101 3.01 4.78 6.70
CA THR A 101 1.98 3.86 6.22
C THR A 101 2.60 3.01 5.13
N PHE A 102 2.04 1.83 4.88
CA PHE A 102 2.57 1.00 3.81
C PHE A 102 1.50 0.13 3.15
N THR A 103 1.81 -0.27 1.95
CA THR A 103 1.05 -1.25 1.17
C THR A 103 2.01 -2.31 0.66
N ILE A 104 1.63 -3.58 0.82
CA ILE A 104 2.36 -4.72 0.29
C ILE A 104 1.45 -5.42 -0.70
N LEU A 105 1.94 -5.68 -1.91
CA LEU A 105 1.30 -6.53 -2.90
C LEU A 105 2.23 -7.68 -3.21
N GLN A 106 1.78 -8.90 -2.94
CA GLN A 106 2.47 -10.13 -3.34
C GLN A 106 1.65 -10.83 -4.40
N THR A 107 2.26 -11.11 -5.54
CA THR A 107 1.61 -11.83 -6.64
C THR A 107 1.99 -13.30 -6.62
N ALA A 108 1.05 -14.14 -7.06
CA ALA A 108 1.25 -15.58 -7.27
C ALA A 108 0.44 -15.99 -8.53
N GLY A 109 1.10 -16.02 -9.68
CA GLY A 109 0.43 -16.21 -10.97
C GLY A 109 -0.61 -15.12 -11.22
N THR A 110 -1.91 -15.48 -11.34
CA THR A 110 -3.02 -14.53 -11.51
C THR A 110 -3.63 -14.04 -10.22
N ARG A 111 -3.10 -14.48 -9.08
CA ARG A 111 -3.59 -14.08 -7.76
C ARG A 111 -2.65 -13.07 -7.11
N ALA A 112 -3.20 -12.26 -6.23
CA ALA A 112 -2.39 -11.40 -5.39
C ALA A 112 -2.98 -11.27 -3.99
N ARG A 113 -2.09 -11.17 -2.99
CA ARG A 113 -2.39 -10.75 -1.62
C ARG A 113 -2.04 -9.29 -1.48
N LEU A 114 -3.01 -8.48 -1.10
CA LEU A 114 -2.86 -7.03 -0.88
C LEU A 114 -3.04 -6.74 0.60
N ILE A 115 -2.03 -6.13 1.21
CA ILE A 115 -2.04 -5.69 2.60
C ILE A 115 -1.82 -4.19 2.64
N GLN A 116 -2.67 -3.47 3.37
CA GLN A 116 -2.62 -2.01 3.48
C GLN A 116 -2.70 -1.61 4.95
N TYR A 117 -1.66 -0.97 5.46
CA TYR A 117 -1.58 -0.48 6.83
C TYR A 117 -1.75 1.03 6.87
N ASP A 118 -2.84 1.49 7.48
CA ASP A 118 -3.24 2.92 7.60
C ASP A 118 -3.20 3.68 6.26
N ASN A 119 -3.44 2.98 5.17
CA ASN A 119 -3.45 3.52 3.80
C ASN A 119 -4.86 3.53 3.20
N PRO A 120 -5.17 4.47 2.28
CA PRO A 120 -6.40 4.39 1.50
C PRO A 120 -6.46 3.10 0.69
N ASN A 121 -7.66 2.55 0.53
CA ASN A 121 -7.86 1.38 -0.30
C ASN A 121 -7.35 1.62 -1.73
N ALA A 122 -6.71 0.60 -2.29
CA ALA A 122 -6.32 0.58 -3.69
C ALA A 122 -7.58 0.61 -4.58
N VAL A 123 -7.43 1.15 -5.77
CA VAL A 123 -8.48 1.11 -6.79
C VAL A 123 -8.21 -0.08 -7.69
N PHE A 124 -9.14 -1.01 -7.72
CA PHE A 124 -9.11 -2.15 -8.62
C PHE A 124 -9.96 -1.83 -9.87
N VAL A 125 -9.39 -2.02 -11.04
CA VAL A 125 -10.08 -1.83 -12.32
C VAL A 125 -10.16 -3.19 -13.00
N HIS A 126 -11.37 -3.64 -13.24
CA HIS A 126 -11.69 -4.90 -13.89
C HIS A 126 -12.55 -4.62 -15.13
N ASN A 127 -12.17 -5.18 -16.28
CA ASN A 127 -12.87 -4.95 -17.55
C ASN A 127 -13.10 -3.45 -17.88
N GLY A 128 -12.12 -2.60 -17.56
CA GLY A 128 -12.18 -1.16 -17.84
C GLY A 128 -13.07 -0.34 -16.90
N ALA A 129 -13.68 -0.95 -15.89
CA ALA A 129 -14.50 -0.30 -14.88
C ALA A 129 -13.92 -0.45 -13.47
N ILE A 130 -14.21 0.52 -12.59
CA ILE A 130 -13.80 0.42 -11.18
C ILE A 130 -14.60 -0.71 -10.54
N GLY A 131 -13.89 -1.76 -10.17
CA GLY A 131 -14.42 -2.93 -9.47
C GLY A 131 -14.44 -2.74 -7.96
N LYS A 132 -15.29 -3.52 -7.31
CA LYS A 132 -15.27 -3.68 -5.84
C LYS A 132 -14.49 -4.95 -5.52
N TYR A 133 -13.75 -4.93 -4.43
CA TYR A 133 -13.12 -6.11 -3.86
C TYR A 133 -13.36 -6.17 -2.35
N ASN A 134 -13.37 -7.37 -1.82
CA ASN A 134 -13.57 -7.59 -0.39
C ASN A 134 -12.23 -7.52 0.33
N TYR A 135 -12.25 -7.01 1.55
CA TYR A 135 -11.09 -7.00 2.44
C TYR A 135 -11.54 -7.33 3.86
N SER A 136 -10.67 -7.99 4.61
CA SER A 136 -10.78 -8.11 6.06
C SER A 136 -10.13 -6.90 6.72
N VAL A 137 -10.62 -6.51 7.88
CA VAL A 137 -10.07 -5.42 8.69
C VAL A 137 -9.57 -5.99 10.01
N ASN A 138 -8.29 -5.81 10.25
CA ASN A 138 -7.65 -6.09 11.52
C ASN A 138 -7.08 -4.78 12.09
N PHE A 139 -6.66 -4.80 13.34
CA PHE A 139 -6.06 -3.64 13.99
C PHE A 139 -4.70 -4.01 14.56
N ILE A 140 -3.68 -3.20 14.24
CA ILE A 140 -2.36 -3.27 14.85
C ILE A 140 -2.03 -1.88 15.38
N GLN A 141 -1.76 -1.74 16.67
CA GLN A 141 -1.50 -0.46 17.33
C GLN A 141 -2.57 0.60 17.04
N GLU A 142 -3.84 0.23 17.18
CA GLU A 142 -5.01 1.10 16.92
C GLU A 142 -5.14 1.59 15.46
N LYS A 143 -4.37 1.02 14.52
CA LYS A 143 -4.44 1.32 13.09
C LYS A 143 -5.05 0.18 12.31
N GLU A 144 -5.82 0.56 11.30
CA GLU A 144 -6.46 -0.40 10.41
C GLU A 144 -5.43 -1.09 9.51
N LEU A 145 -5.50 -2.40 9.50
CA LEU A 145 -4.84 -3.28 8.54
C LEU A 145 -5.91 -3.90 7.65
N HIS A 146 -5.90 -3.54 6.39
CA HIS A 146 -6.78 -4.14 5.40
C HIS A 146 -6.03 -5.25 4.66
N GLU A 147 -6.66 -6.40 4.55
CA GLU A 147 -6.13 -7.53 3.80
C GLU A 147 -7.13 -8.01 2.76
N SER A 148 -6.65 -8.23 1.55
CA SER A 148 -7.45 -8.66 0.40
C SER A 148 -6.74 -9.74 -0.38
N TYR A 149 -7.52 -10.66 -0.91
CA TYR A 149 -7.06 -11.63 -1.91
C TYR A 149 -7.75 -11.31 -3.23
N LEU A 150 -6.95 -10.98 -4.23
CA LEU A 150 -7.40 -10.54 -5.54
C LEU A 150 -7.11 -11.61 -6.59
N HIS A 151 -7.99 -11.69 -7.57
CA HIS A 151 -7.75 -12.43 -8.81
C HIS A 151 -7.73 -11.45 -9.97
N PHE A 152 -6.74 -11.59 -10.85
CA PHE A 152 -6.54 -10.70 -11.99
C PHE A 152 -6.77 -11.45 -13.29
N ASP A 153 -7.55 -10.84 -14.16
CA ASP A 153 -7.66 -11.22 -15.57
C ASP A 153 -6.77 -10.32 -16.42
N VAL A 154 -6.61 -10.69 -17.69
CA VAL A 154 -5.81 -9.91 -18.63
C VAL A 154 -6.44 -8.54 -18.84
N GLY A 155 -5.66 -7.49 -18.55
CA GLY A 155 -6.11 -6.09 -18.67
C GLY A 155 -6.60 -5.48 -17.34
N ASP A 156 -6.67 -6.25 -16.27
CA ASP A 156 -6.98 -5.71 -14.96
C ASP A 156 -5.84 -4.83 -14.42
N MET A 157 -6.20 -3.84 -13.62
CA MET A 157 -5.23 -2.92 -13.01
C MET A 157 -5.51 -2.72 -11.54
N LEU A 158 -4.45 -2.63 -10.75
CA LEU A 158 -4.49 -2.17 -9.37
C LEU A 158 -3.72 -0.85 -9.24
N LEU A 159 -4.39 0.17 -8.75
CA LEU A 159 -3.83 1.50 -8.57
C LEU A 159 -3.76 1.82 -7.07
N GLN A 160 -2.57 1.94 -6.53
CA GLN A 160 -2.34 2.40 -5.17
C GLN A 160 -1.80 3.83 -5.21
N ARG A 161 -2.40 4.69 -4.42
CA ARG A 161 -1.93 6.06 -4.21
C ARG A 161 -1.58 6.28 -2.75
N ARG A 162 -0.65 7.21 -2.50
CA ARG A 162 -0.37 7.66 -1.14
C ARG A 162 -1.54 8.43 -0.54
N ARG A 163 -1.57 8.51 0.77
CA ARG A 163 -2.48 9.39 1.50
C ARG A 163 -2.08 10.85 1.24
N VAL A 164 -2.88 11.59 0.48
CA VAL A 164 -2.68 13.03 0.35
C VAL A 164 -3.11 13.68 1.66
N GLY A 165 -2.19 14.34 2.37
CA GLY A 165 -2.47 15.04 3.62
C GLY A 165 -3.55 16.11 3.42
N GLY A 166 -4.77 15.79 3.75
CA GLY A 166 -5.94 16.61 3.75
C GLY A 166 -7.03 15.90 4.54
N ARG A 167 -7.73 16.61 5.40
CA ARG A 167 -8.81 16.09 6.25
C ARG A 167 -9.64 15.06 5.49
N ALA A 168 -9.70 13.83 5.98
CA ALA A 168 -10.70 12.88 5.55
C ALA A 168 -12.06 13.58 5.68
N ARG A 169 -12.76 13.79 4.58
CA ARG A 169 -14.20 14.03 4.66
C ARG A 169 -14.75 12.74 5.26
N ARG A 170 -15.24 12.84 6.50
CA ARG A 170 -16.15 11.84 7.03
C ARG A 170 -17.31 11.82 6.03
N ASP A 171 -17.46 10.70 5.37
CA ASP A 171 -18.69 10.40 4.66
C ASP A 171 -19.74 10.19 5.75
N ASP A 172 -20.43 11.26 6.11
CA ASP A 172 -21.61 11.20 6.96
C ASP A 172 -22.69 10.48 6.15
N GLY A 173 -22.65 9.16 6.25
CA GLY A 173 -23.76 8.31 5.85
C GLY A 173 -25.00 8.74 6.62
N ARG A 174 -25.72 9.78 6.14
CA ARG A 174 -27.08 10.10 6.60
C ARG A 174 -27.92 8.87 6.39
N ARG A 175 -28.16 8.15 7.47
CA ARG A 175 -29.29 7.21 7.57
C ARG A 175 -30.53 8.06 7.28
N LEU A 176 -31.13 7.86 6.13
CA LEU A 176 -32.49 8.29 5.88
C LEU A 176 -33.36 7.49 6.87
N GLY A 177 -33.79 8.17 7.92
CA GLY A 177 -34.77 7.66 8.84
C GLY A 177 -36.07 7.43 8.08
N ALA A 178 -36.56 6.22 8.09
CA ALA A 178 -37.93 5.92 7.74
C ALA A 178 -38.84 6.57 8.79
N ALA A 179 -39.52 7.64 8.40
CA ALA A 179 -40.65 8.14 9.13
C ALA A 179 -41.89 7.31 8.67
N GLY A 180 -42.44 6.56 9.60
CA GLY A 180 -43.74 5.92 9.41
C GLY A 180 -44.89 6.93 9.42
N HIS A 181 -45.87 6.59 8.64
CA HIS A 181 -47.28 6.72 8.95
C HIS A 181 -48.00 5.63 8.19
#